data_faac8bac52adf99f424ca356b33ecfd1
#
_entry.id   faac8bac52adf99f424ca356b33ecfd1
#
_cell.length_a   1.000
_cell.length_b   1.000
_cell.length_c   1.000
_cell.angle_alpha   90.00
_cell.angle_beta   90.00
_cell.angle_gamma   90.00
#
_symmetry.space_group_name_H-M   'P 1'
#
loop_
_entity.id
_entity.type
_entity.pdbx_description
1 polymer ?
#
loop_
_entity_poly.entity_id
_entity_poly.type
_entity_poly.pdbx_seq_one_letter_code
_entity_poly.pdbx_strand_id
1 'polypeptide(L)'
;MKKYIFLFFFLGTLLTSCYTNPEGYVDYNKLNELKRLTCKVENIDLSNSKVLTEQDFMHNYITEPNYIRLDNSVPLGQIEKIRKYKNNFYILSNDKIYIFNGKGKYLKTIDYKGHGRNEYIVLRDFQILPKENIILGIDDREKKIFKFSLRTGKCLGTMDEIVASPFARKIGKYYIHSLLYGNDANLEDSHLIVVTDGKKTIAKQFSMPPITENAFVENNLYEHGHYATFIPLYSDTVYCINDNLTYYPKYVVKQKKSIWSKKNESIKYQQVSDMLKTQSYTYLSPGMFMEAKHGIILGLSIGNNYGLSNKYYFYDKIKKNIYELETGMFKEKTDRVFPTFLSFTADNSFYGYYQDISVYKFLLDSNLLKKGKLYNIIKNSKKGDNPVLVEFKLEN
;
A
#
# COMPACT_ATOMS: atom_id res chain seq x y z
N MET A 1 5.04 11.80 -83.97
CA MET A 1 4.97 12.06 -82.47
C MET A 1 3.89 11.13 -81.89
N LYS A 2 4.29 10.00 -81.31
CA LYS A 2 3.36 9.03 -80.67
C LYS A 2 3.33 9.33 -79.16
N LYS A 3 2.17 9.69 -78.64
CA LYS A 3 1.92 9.87 -77.19
C LYS A 3 1.62 8.50 -76.57
N TYR A 4 2.44 8.06 -75.63
CA TYR A 4 2.16 6.90 -74.80
C TYR A 4 1.36 7.36 -73.56
N ILE A 5 0.15 6.86 -73.46
CA ILE A 5 -0.69 7.02 -72.27
C ILE A 5 -0.34 5.83 -71.34
N PHE A 6 0.26 6.13 -70.18
CA PHE A 6 0.47 5.15 -69.12
C PHE A 6 -0.80 5.09 -68.24
N LEU A 7 -1.46 3.96 -68.32
CA LEU A 7 -2.63 3.65 -67.47
C LEU A 7 -2.11 3.03 -66.19
N PHE A 8 -2.14 3.77 -65.08
CA PHE A 8 -1.85 3.22 -63.76
C PHE A 8 -3.08 2.48 -63.23
N PHE A 9 -3.02 1.15 -63.23
CA PHE A 9 -3.93 0.30 -62.49
C PHE A 9 -3.59 0.39 -60.99
N PHE A 10 -4.42 1.09 -60.22
CA PHE A 10 -4.37 1.07 -58.75
C PHE A 10 -5.08 -0.22 -58.32
N LEU A 11 -4.30 -1.27 -58.03
CA LEU A 11 -4.81 -2.46 -57.35
C LEU A 11 -4.98 -2.09 -55.85
N GLY A 12 -6.17 -1.68 -55.49
CA GLY A 12 -6.57 -1.50 -54.08
C GLY A 12 -6.64 -2.88 -53.41
N THR A 13 -5.57 -3.33 -52.81
CA THR A 13 -5.64 -4.41 -51.84
C THR A 13 -6.38 -3.92 -50.61
N LEU A 14 -7.65 -4.29 -50.48
CA LEU A 14 -8.37 -4.24 -49.24
C LEU A 14 -7.63 -5.13 -48.23
N LEU A 15 -6.70 -4.53 -47.47
CA LEU A 15 -6.21 -5.10 -46.24
C LEU A 15 -7.37 -5.05 -45.23
N THR A 16 -8.19 -6.07 -45.19
CA THR A 16 -8.98 -6.40 -44.03
C THR A 16 -7.97 -6.72 -42.94
N SER A 17 -7.61 -5.72 -42.15
CA SER A 17 -6.91 -5.91 -40.90
C SER A 17 -7.85 -6.76 -40.03
N CYS A 18 -7.64 -8.06 -40.01
CA CYS A 18 -8.13 -8.85 -38.90
C CYS A 18 -7.50 -8.24 -37.65
N TYR A 19 -8.30 -7.56 -36.87
CA TYR A 19 -7.95 -7.22 -35.49
C TYR A 19 -7.84 -8.56 -34.74
N THR A 20 -6.71 -9.22 -34.84
CA THR A 20 -6.32 -10.20 -33.83
C THR A 20 -6.08 -9.38 -32.59
N ASN A 21 -6.84 -9.66 -31.53
CA ASN A 21 -6.57 -9.08 -30.21
C ASN A 21 -5.06 -9.22 -29.94
N PRO A 22 -4.36 -8.12 -29.55
CA PRO A 22 -2.95 -8.23 -29.25
C PRO A 22 -2.75 -9.30 -28.18
N GLU A 23 -1.70 -10.09 -28.29
CA GLU A 23 -1.33 -11.06 -27.27
C GLU A 23 -1.31 -10.37 -25.91
N GLY A 24 -2.16 -10.83 -24.98
CA GLY A 24 -2.33 -10.23 -23.66
C GLY A 24 -3.63 -9.42 -23.45
N TYR A 25 -4.50 -9.27 -24.47
CA TYR A 25 -5.81 -8.66 -24.26
C TYR A 25 -6.69 -9.57 -23.40
N VAL A 26 -7.09 -9.06 -22.25
CA VAL A 26 -8.03 -9.72 -21.34
C VAL A 26 -9.43 -9.16 -21.59
N ASP A 27 -10.34 -10.00 -22.10
CA ASP A 27 -11.75 -9.64 -22.17
C ASP A 27 -12.38 -9.81 -20.77
N TYR A 28 -12.39 -8.73 -20.02
CA TYR A 28 -12.89 -8.73 -18.64
C TYR A 28 -14.37 -9.11 -18.56
N ASN A 29 -15.17 -8.92 -19.60
CA ASN A 29 -16.60 -9.25 -19.61
C ASN A 29 -16.86 -10.76 -19.55
N LYS A 30 -15.90 -11.56 -20.04
CA LYS A 30 -15.97 -13.03 -20.01
C LYS A 30 -15.45 -13.67 -18.72
N LEU A 31 -14.92 -12.88 -17.79
CA LEU A 31 -14.41 -13.40 -16.53
C LEU A 31 -15.51 -13.57 -15.49
N ASN A 32 -15.40 -14.61 -14.71
CA ASN A 32 -16.26 -14.81 -13.55
C ASN A 32 -16.00 -13.77 -12.48
N GLU A 33 -17.04 -13.36 -11.76
CA GLU A 33 -16.87 -12.57 -10.54
C GLU A 33 -16.53 -13.49 -9.35
N LEU A 34 -15.84 -12.89 -8.36
CA LEU A 34 -15.63 -13.57 -7.09
C LEU A 34 -16.97 -13.80 -6.38
N LYS A 35 -17.13 -14.95 -5.74
CA LYS A 35 -18.34 -15.24 -4.98
C LYS A 35 -18.39 -14.44 -3.70
N ARG A 36 -19.43 -13.63 -3.53
CA ARG A 36 -19.65 -12.87 -2.29
C ARG A 36 -20.13 -13.80 -1.18
N LEU A 37 -19.48 -13.69 -0.01
CA LEU A 37 -19.97 -14.35 1.21
C LEU A 37 -20.81 -13.39 2.04
N THR A 38 -21.84 -13.92 2.69
CA THR A 38 -22.62 -13.20 3.70
C THR A 38 -21.92 -13.34 5.04
N CYS A 39 -21.34 -12.28 5.54
CA CYS A 39 -20.65 -12.21 6.82
C CYS A 39 -21.14 -11.00 7.61
N LYS A 40 -20.98 -11.06 8.94
CA LYS A 40 -21.24 -9.90 9.79
C LYS A 40 -20.19 -8.83 9.48
N VAL A 41 -20.66 -7.65 9.05
CA VAL A 41 -19.80 -6.49 8.78
C VAL A 41 -19.65 -5.68 10.05
N GLU A 42 -18.43 -5.33 10.41
CA GLU A 42 -18.18 -4.44 11.54
C GLU A 42 -18.21 -2.98 11.09
N ASN A 43 -19.06 -2.17 11.75
CA ASN A 43 -19.17 -0.74 11.46
C ASN A 43 -18.29 0.05 12.42
N ILE A 44 -17.40 0.88 11.88
CA ILE A 44 -16.52 1.80 12.59
C ILE A 44 -17.04 3.20 12.31
N ASP A 45 -17.75 3.79 13.28
CA ASP A 45 -18.41 5.09 13.10
C ASP A 45 -17.56 6.22 13.68
N LEU A 46 -16.82 6.91 12.79
CA LEU A 46 -15.90 7.98 13.17
C LEU A 46 -16.59 9.25 13.67
N SER A 47 -17.92 9.40 13.46
CA SER A 47 -18.64 10.58 13.94
C SER A 47 -18.73 10.65 15.47
N ASN A 48 -18.56 9.51 16.14
CA ASN A 48 -18.59 9.35 17.58
C ASN A 48 -17.19 9.24 18.21
N SER A 49 -16.13 9.57 17.47
CA SER A 49 -14.77 9.51 17.99
C SER A 49 -14.54 10.51 19.11
N LYS A 50 -13.82 10.07 20.14
CA LYS A 50 -13.28 10.95 21.19
C LYS A 50 -11.89 11.39 20.78
N VAL A 51 -11.49 12.59 21.17
CA VAL A 51 -10.11 13.05 20.95
C VAL A 51 -9.19 12.36 21.95
N LEU A 52 -8.09 11.82 21.47
CA LEU A 52 -7.03 11.21 22.27
C LEU A 52 -5.69 11.81 21.83
N THR A 53 -4.96 12.42 22.75
CA THR A 53 -3.65 12.97 22.44
C THR A 53 -2.67 11.84 22.10
N GLU A 54 -1.65 12.15 21.31
CA GLU A 54 -0.56 11.21 21.02
C GLU A 54 0.05 10.64 22.31
N GLN A 55 0.28 11.49 23.29
CA GLN A 55 0.83 11.06 24.58
C GLN A 55 -0.07 10.07 25.30
N ASP A 56 -1.37 10.38 25.41
CA ASP A 56 -2.33 9.49 26.08
C ASP A 56 -2.47 8.16 25.31
N PHE A 57 -2.48 8.21 23.98
CA PHE A 57 -2.48 6.99 23.17
C PHE A 57 -1.25 6.12 23.43
N MET A 58 -0.07 6.74 23.35
CA MET A 58 1.19 6.03 23.55
C MET A 58 1.39 5.52 24.98
N HIS A 59 0.79 6.17 25.98
CA HIS A 59 0.88 5.74 27.39
C HIS A 59 -0.20 4.73 27.78
N ASN A 60 -1.44 4.89 27.30
CA ASN A 60 -2.58 4.12 27.80
C ASN A 60 -2.87 2.87 26.95
N TYR A 61 -2.37 2.82 25.71
CA TYR A 61 -2.69 1.75 24.78
C TYR A 61 -1.46 1.00 24.26
N ILE A 62 -0.27 1.58 24.42
CA ILE A 62 0.95 1.02 23.84
C ILE A 62 1.90 0.55 24.95
N THR A 63 2.32 -0.71 24.87
CA THR A 63 3.44 -1.21 25.64
C THR A 63 4.72 -0.43 25.32
N GLU A 64 5.80 -0.61 26.06
CA GLU A 64 7.06 0.09 25.81
C GLU A 64 7.49 -0.08 24.33
N PRO A 65 7.64 1.04 23.57
CA PRO A 65 8.00 0.97 22.16
C PRO A 65 9.44 0.47 22.00
N ASN A 66 9.65 -0.38 21.01
CA ASN A 66 10.98 -0.82 20.64
C ASN A 66 11.52 0.01 19.47
N TYR A 67 12.39 0.97 19.75
CA TYR A 67 13.08 1.78 18.75
C TYR A 67 14.28 1.06 18.18
N ILE A 68 14.39 0.99 16.84
CA ILE A 68 15.42 0.26 16.12
C ILE A 68 16.13 1.22 15.18
N ARG A 69 17.34 1.63 15.55
CA ARG A 69 18.17 2.47 14.69
C ARG A 69 18.77 1.60 13.58
N LEU A 70 18.52 1.97 12.33
CA LEU A 70 19.12 1.28 11.19
C LEU A 70 20.59 1.69 11.03
N ASP A 71 21.39 0.70 10.64
CA ASP A 71 22.83 0.86 10.37
C ASP A 71 23.06 1.82 9.21
N ASN A 72 23.92 2.81 9.40
CA ASN A 72 24.26 3.82 8.41
C ASN A 72 25.35 3.38 7.41
N SER A 73 25.79 2.11 7.46
CA SER A 73 26.80 1.58 6.52
C SER A 73 26.31 1.56 5.06
N VAL A 74 24.99 1.57 4.85
CA VAL A 74 24.34 1.72 3.55
C VAL A 74 23.30 2.84 3.63
N PRO A 75 23.33 3.82 2.73
CA PRO A 75 22.34 4.89 2.74
C PRO A 75 20.99 4.37 2.26
N LEU A 76 19.92 4.66 3.00
CA LEU A 76 18.55 4.47 2.57
C LEU A 76 17.98 5.78 2.05
N GLY A 77 17.28 5.72 0.93
CA GLY A 77 16.39 6.78 0.49
C GLY A 77 15.08 6.81 1.27
N GLN A 78 14.05 7.34 0.66
CA GLN A 78 12.70 7.25 1.20
C GLN A 78 12.30 5.77 1.30
N ILE A 79 11.75 5.40 2.43
CA ILE A 79 11.17 4.05 2.60
C ILE A 79 9.83 4.00 1.87
N GLU A 80 9.72 3.06 0.95
CA GLU A 80 8.50 2.82 0.19
C GLU A 80 7.66 1.71 0.85
N LYS A 81 8.34 0.67 1.35
CA LYS A 81 7.68 -0.46 2.00
C LYS A 81 8.59 -1.18 2.99
N ILE A 82 8.00 -1.67 4.07
CA ILE A 82 8.67 -2.52 5.06
C ILE A 82 7.87 -3.81 5.21
N ARG A 83 8.58 -4.93 5.34
CA ARG A 83 8.05 -6.22 5.76
C ARG A 83 8.95 -6.81 6.82
N LYS A 84 8.35 -7.54 7.77
CA LYS A 84 9.11 -8.30 8.78
C LYS A 84 8.91 -9.79 8.53
N TYR A 85 10.00 -10.52 8.54
CA TYR A 85 9.95 -11.98 8.57
C TYR A 85 10.99 -12.53 9.54
N LYS A 86 10.53 -13.31 10.50
CA LYS A 86 11.32 -13.71 11.66
C LYS A 86 11.91 -12.47 12.33
N ASN A 87 13.22 -12.46 12.54
CA ASN A 87 13.93 -11.34 13.17
C ASN A 87 14.63 -10.42 12.14
N ASN A 88 14.09 -10.31 10.93
CA ASN A 88 14.66 -9.45 9.88
C ASN A 88 13.61 -8.49 9.31
N PHE A 89 14.07 -7.28 9.03
CA PHE A 89 13.31 -6.28 8.28
C PHE A 89 13.77 -6.27 6.81
N TYR A 90 12.81 -6.26 5.92
CA TYR A 90 12.99 -6.14 4.48
C TYR A 90 12.41 -4.79 4.08
N ILE A 91 13.24 -3.90 3.57
CA ILE A 91 12.89 -2.50 3.32
C ILE A 91 13.06 -2.21 1.83
N LEU A 92 11.98 -1.87 1.14
CA LEU A 92 12.02 -1.36 -0.22
C LEU A 92 12.33 0.13 -0.18
N SER A 93 13.39 0.52 -0.88
CA SER A 93 13.80 1.91 -1.05
C SER A 93 14.65 2.01 -2.33
N ASN A 94 14.35 3.00 -3.17
CA ASN A 94 15.04 3.23 -4.45
C ASN A 94 15.10 1.96 -5.33
N ASP A 95 13.99 1.28 -5.49
CA ASP A 95 13.85 0.02 -6.26
C ASP A 95 14.72 -1.15 -5.75
N LYS A 96 15.20 -1.13 -4.51
CA LYS A 96 16.04 -2.18 -3.92
C LYS A 96 15.44 -2.67 -2.61
N ILE A 97 15.62 -3.95 -2.31
CA ILE A 97 15.22 -4.50 -1.02
C ILE A 97 16.45 -4.61 -0.12
N TYR A 98 16.52 -3.75 0.88
CA TYR A 98 17.54 -3.79 1.92
C TYR A 98 17.09 -4.69 3.06
N ILE A 99 17.99 -5.51 3.57
CA ILE A 99 17.69 -6.46 4.63
C ILE A 99 18.52 -6.11 5.87
N PHE A 100 17.83 -5.86 6.97
CA PHE A 100 18.41 -5.60 8.29
C PHE A 100 17.93 -6.66 9.27
N ASN A 101 18.76 -6.99 10.27
CA ASN A 101 18.30 -7.83 11.36
C ASN A 101 17.42 -7.04 12.35
N GLY A 102 16.82 -7.73 13.34
CA GLY A 102 15.93 -7.12 14.33
C GLY A 102 16.59 -6.09 15.25
N LYS A 103 17.92 -5.96 15.22
CA LYS A 103 18.70 -4.93 15.93
C LYS A 103 19.06 -3.74 15.02
N GLY A 104 18.62 -3.77 13.76
CA GLY A 104 18.90 -2.72 12.79
C GLY A 104 20.24 -2.82 12.09
N LYS A 105 21.02 -3.91 12.28
CA LYS A 105 22.28 -4.12 11.57
C LYS A 105 22.00 -4.54 10.14
N TYR A 106 22.66 -3.89 9.19
CA TYR A 106 22.60 -4.24 7.77
C TYR A 106 23.14 -5.66 7.52
N LEU A 107 22.44 -6.40 6.68
CA LEU A 107 22.82 -7.78 6.29
C LEU A 107 23.17 -7.86 4.80
N LYS A 108 22.30 -7.40 3.93
CA LYS A 108 22.48 -7.44 2.46
C LYS A 108 21.42 -6.62 1.74
N THR A 109 21.63 -6.44 0.42
CA THR A 109 20.67 -5.84 -0.50
C THR A 109 20.35 -6.82 -1.63
N ILE A 110 19.09 -6.85 -2.04
CA ILE A 110 18.64 -7.44 -3.32
C ILE A 110 18.54 -6.28 -4.30
N ASP A 111 19.46 -6.25 -5.27
CA ASP A 111 19.58 -5.22 -6.28
C ASP A 111 19.84 -5.90 -7.64
N TYR A 112 18.82 -5.91 -8.48
CA TYR A 112 18.85 -6.42 -9.83
C TYR A 112 18.27 -5.40 -10.80
N LYS A 113 18.46 -4.09 -10.49
CA LYS A 113 17.99 -3.03 -11.37
C LYS A 113 18.84 -2.94 -12.61
N GLY A 114 18.23 -3.03 -13.80
CA GLY A 114 18.92 -2.99 -15.09
C GLY A 114 17.98 -3.35 -16.24
N HIS A 115 18.58 -3.71 -17.39
CA HIS A 115 17.87 -4.04 -18.64
C HIS A 115 18.14 -5.48 -19.12
N GLY A 116 18.78 -6.31 -18.30
CA GLY A 116 19.09 -7.70 -18.63
C GLY A 116 17.89 -8.63 -18.37
N ARG A 117 18.00 -9.87 -18.83
CA ARG A 117 16.93 -10.88 -18.76
C ARG A 117 16.35 -11.12 -17.37
N ASN A 118 17.17 -11.00 -16.32
CA ASN A 118 16.78 -11.21 -14.92
C ASN A 118 16.88 -9.92 -14.11
N GLU A 119 16.76 -8.77 -14.76
CA GLU A 119 16.85 -7.45 -14.18
C GLU A 119 15.51 -6.75 -14.32
N TYR A 120 15.12 -6.00 -13.29
CA TYR A 120 13.90 -5.18 -13.28
C TYR A 120 14.23 -3.73 -13.58
N ILE A 121 13.29 -3.01 -14.18
CA ILE A 121 13.39 -1.56 -14.39
C ILE A 121 12.97 -0.82 -13.13
N VAL A 122 11.88 -1.27 -12.50
CA VAL A 122 11.35 -0.71 -11.27
C VAL A 122 10.86 -1.83 -10.35
N LEU A 123 11.07 -1.69 -9.07
CA LEU A 123 10.50 -2.61 -8.08
C LEU A 123 9.44 -1.86 -7.25
N ARG A 124 8.18 -2.01 -7.64
CA ARG A 124 7.05 -1.30 -7.00
C ARG A 124 6.62 -1.89 -5.68
N ASP A 125 6.69 -3.20 -5.59
CA ASP A 125 6.21 -3.93 -4.44
C ASP A 125 6.94 -5.24 -4.28
N PHE A 126 6.84 -5.84 -3.10
CA PHE A 126 7.31 -7.19 -2.87
C PHE A 126 6.47 -7.90 -1.83
N GLN A 127 6.48 -9.24 -1.90
CA GLN A 127 5.84 -10.13 -0.93
C GLN A 127 6.81 -11.20 -0.48
N ILE A 128 6.82 -11.53 0.81
CA ILE A 128 7.61 -12.64 1.36
C ILE A 128 6.71 -13.88 1.42
N LEU A 129 7.17 -14.98 0.83
CA LEU A 129 6.50 -16.28 0.83
C LEU A 129 7.35 -17.30 1.58
N PRO A 130 7.20 -17.40 2.91
CA PRO A 130 8.07 -18.23 3.73
C PRO A 130 8.02 -19.71 3.40
N LYS A 131 6.83 -20.25 3.11
CA LYS A 131 6.63 -21.66 2.77
C LYS A 131 7.35 -22.07 1.48
N GLU A 132 7.49 -21.13 0.54
CA GLU A 132 8.17 -21.32 -0.74
C GLU A 132 9.65 -20.92 -0.67
N ASN A 133 10.07 -20.32 0.44
CA ASN A 133 11.41 -19.75 0.64
C ASN A 133 11.80 -18.70 -0.41
N ILE A 134 10.84 -17.89 -0.86
CA ILE A 134 11.04 -16.86 -1.89
C ILE A 134 10.51 -15.49 -1.45
N ILE A 135 11.02 -14.47 -2.13
CA ILE A 135 10.46 -13.13 -2.18
C ILE A 135 9.97 -12.91 -3.60
N LEU A 136 8.72 -12.50 -3.76
CA LEU A 136 8.20 -11.99 -5.03
C LEU A 136 8.47 -10.50 -5.11
N GLY A 137 9.02 -10.03 -6.23
CA GLY A 137 9.16 -8.61 -6.54
C GLY A 137 8.30 -8.26 -7.75
N ILE A 138 7.60 -7.14 -7.73
CA ILE A 138 6.67 -6.72 -8.76
C ILE A 138 7.29 -5.58 -9.57
N ASP A 139 7.42 -5.78 -10.88
CA ASP A 139 7.77 -4.75 -11.85
C ASP A 139 6.56 -4.52 -12.78
N ASP A 140 5.80 -3.47 -12.52
CA ASP A 140 4.59 -3.12 -13.27
C ASP A 140 4.91 -2.54 -14.67
N ARG A 141 6.12 -2.06 -14.90
CA ARG A 141 6.57 -1.56 -16.22
C ARG A 141 6.88 -2.67 -17.18
N GLU A 142 7.66 -3.65 -16.72
CA GLU A 142 8.00 -4.84 -17.51
C GLU A 142 6.89 -5.89 -17.51
N LYS A 143 5.84 -5.71 -16.71
CA LYS A 143 4.78 -6.69 -16.45
C LYS A 143 5.39 -8.03 -16.03
N LYS A 144 6.27 -8.00 -15.02
CA LYS A 144 6.97 -9.17 -14.53
C LYS A 144 6.93 -9.31 -13.02
N ILE A 145 6.84 -10.54 -12.58
CA ILE A 145 7.05 -10.93 -11.19
C ILE A 145 8.40 -11.63 -11.09
N PHE A 146 9.31 -11.03 -10.33
CA PHE A 146 10.63 -11.60 -10.04
C PHE A 146 10.54 -12.50 -8.82
N LYS A 147 11.26 -13.60 -8.85
CA LYS A 147 11.41 -14.53 -7.73
C LYS A 147 12.83 -14.47 -7.19
N PHE A 148 12.99 -14.05 -5.96
CA PHE A 148 14.29 -14.03 -5.28
C PHE A 148 14.30 -15.06 -4.15
N SER A 149 15.44 -15.71 -3.95
CA SER A 149 15.63 -16.61 -2.81
C SER A 149 15.56 -15.82 -1.50
N LEU A 150 14.66 -16.19 -0.61
CA LEU A 150 14.53 -15.57 0.71
C LEU A 150 15.83 -15.72 1.53
N ARG A 151 16.53 -16.84 1.36
CA ARG A 151 17.78 -17.12 2.07
C ARG A 151 18.95 -16.34 1.50
N THR A 152 19.15 -16.35 0.19
CA THR A 152 20.37 -15.80 -0.45
C THR A 152 20.17 -14.43 -1.09
N GLY A 153 18.94 -14.05 -1.44
CA GLY A 153 18.63 -12.88 -2.23
C GLY A 153 18.88 -13.04 -3.74
N LYS A 154 19.39 -14.19 -4.19
CA LYS A 154 19.65 -14.44 -5.60
C LYS A 154 18.34 -14.50 -6.40
N CYS A 155 18.35 -13.93 -7.61
CA CYS A 155 17.25 -14.08 -8.55
C CYS A 155 17.15 -15.55 -8.98
N LEU A 156 15.96 -16.13 -8.87
CA LEU A 156 15.65 -17.51 -9.24
C LEU A 156 14.93 -17.59 -10.59
N GLY A 157 14.53 -16.46 -11.14
CA GLY A 157 13.81 -16.34 -12.40
C GLY A 157 12.66 -15.36 -12.32
N THR A 158 11.96 -15.25 -13.45
CA THR A 158 10.83 -14.34 -13.63
C THR A 158 9.58 -15.08 -14.07
N MET A 159 8.44 -14.44 -13.94
CA MET A 159 7.15 -14.85 -14.47
C MET A 159 6.52 -13.60 -15.09
N ASP A 160 6.02 -13.74 -16.31
CA ASP A 160 5.29 -12.66 -16.95
C ASP A 160 3.96 -12.42 -16.22
N GLU A 161 3.64 -11.16 -15.94
CA GLU A 161 2.33 -10.77 -15.45
C GLU A 161 1.36 -10.66 -16.63
N ILE A 162 0.21 -11.29 -16.48
CA ILE A 162 -0.87 -11.21 -17.47
C ILE A 162 -1.50 -9.80 -17.42
N VAL A 163 -1.43 -9.17 -16.26
CA VAL A 163 -2.06 -7.88 -15.97
C VAL A 163 -1.04 -6.95 -15.34
N ALA A 164 -0.80 -5.79 -15.93
CA ALA A 164 0.05 -4.77 -15.32
C ALA A 164 -0.57 -4.27 -14.02
N SER A 165 0.11 -4.52 -12.91
CA SER A 165 -0.42 -4.20 -11.59
C SER A 165 0.71 -3.77 -10.66
N PRO A 166 0.65 -2.57 -10.03
CA PRO A 166 1.67 -2.15 -9.09
C PRO A 166 1.61 -2.92 -7.77
N PHE A 167 0.48 -3.56 -7.46
CA PHE A 167 0.29 -4.35 -6.25
C PHE A 167 -0.30 -5.70 -6.57
N ALA A 168 0.46 -6.74 -6.34
CA ALA A 168 0.01 -8.13 -6.47
C ALA A 168 0.30 -8.92 -5.20
N ARG A 169 -0.60 -9.85 -4.86
CA ARG A 169 -0.44 -10.75 -3.71
C ARG A 169 -0.73 -12.18 -4.10
N LYS A 170 0.22 -13.04 -3.84
CA LYS A 170 -0.01 -14.48 -3.95
C LYS A 170 -0.72 -14.96 -2.70
N ILE A 171 -1.94 -15.49 -2.86
CA ILE A 171 -2.76 -16.08 -1.80
C ILE A 171 -3.14 -17.50 -2.25
N GLY A 172 -2.65 -18.50 -1.53
CA GLY A 172 -2.76 -19.90 -1.97
C GLY A 172 -2.08 -20.10 -3.33
N LYS A 173 -2.84 -20.57 -4.32
CA LYS A 173 -2.36 -20.78 -5.69
C LYS A 173 -2.60 -19.58 -6.62
N TYR A 174 -3.33 -18.57 -6.18
CA TYR A 174 -3.74 -17.45 -7.00
C TYR A 174 -2.91 -16.19 -6.72
N TYR A 175 -2.82 -15.32 -7.74
CA TYR A 175 -2.29 -13.97 -7.63
C TYR A 175 -3.47 -13.00 -7.73
N ILE A 176 -3.63 -12.18 -6.72
CA ILE A 176 -4.62 -11.10 -6.66
C ILE A 176 -3.90 -9.83 -7.07
N HIS A 177 -4.35 -9.22 -8.15
CA HIS A 177 -3.79 -7.98 -8.70
C HIS A 177 -4.73 -6.83 -8.41
N SER A 178 -4.19 -5.75 -7.83
CA SER A 178 -4.92 -4.50 -7.69
C SER A 178 -4.55 -3.57 -8.84
N LEU A 179 -5.53 -3.29 -9.70
CA LEU A 179 -5.36 -2.40 -10.84
C LEU A 179 -5.48 -0.95 -10.40
N LEU A 180 -4.69 -0.10 -11.03
CA LEU A 180 -4.81 1.35 -10.91
C LEU A 180 -5.79 1.88 -11.95
N TYR A 181 -6.43 2.99 -11.60
CA TYR A 181 -7.23 3.75 -12.52
C TYR A 181 -6.38 4.18 -13.74
N GLY A 182 -6.86 3.91 -14.95
CA GLY A 182 -6.29 4.44 -16.18
C GLY A 182 -5.18 3.60 -16.85
N ASN A 183 -4.85 2.42 -16.36
CA ASN A 183 -3.81 1.59 -16.96
C ASN A 183 -4.26 0.78 -18.19
N ASP A 184 -5.55 0.64 -18.47
CA ASP A 184 -6.06 -0.01 -19.67
C ASP A 184 -6.89 0.94 -20.53
N ALA A 185 -6.67 0.89 -21.84
CA ALA A 185 -7.30 1.78 -22.82
C ALA A 185 -8.85 1.66 -22.92
N ASN A 186 -9.45 0.68 -22.28
CA ASN A 186 -10.88 0.43 -22.25
C ASN A 186 -11.42 0.65 -20.83
N LEU A 187 -11.60 1.92 -20.44
CA LEU A 187 -12.11 2.32 -19.11
C LEU A 187 -13.52 1.77 -18.80
N GLU A 188 -14.33 1.44 -19.80
CA GLU A 188 -15.70 0.96 -19.59
C GLU A 188 -15.78 -0.46 -19.00
N ASP A 189 -14.72 -1.28 -19.16
CA ASP A 189 -14.69 -2.68 -18.74
C ASP A 189 -13.69 -2.97 -17.60
N SER A 190 -13.04 -1.96 -17.04
CA SER A 190 -11.97 -2.20 -16.08
C SER A 190 -12.50 -2.46 -14.66
N HIS A 191 -11.83 -3.37 -13.99
CA HIS A 191 -12.12 -3.79 -12.64
C HIS A 191 -10.92 -3.51 -11.73
N LEU A 192 -11.21 -3.23 -10.45
CA LEU A 192 -10.16 -2.90 -9.48
C LEU A 192 -9.34 -4.13 -9.06
N ILE A 193 -9.93 -5.31 -9.10
CA ILE A 193 -9.27 -6.57 -8.76
C ILE A 193 -9.38 -7.54 -9.94
N VAL A 194 -8.23 -8.10 -10.28
CA VAL A 194 -8.12 -9.23 -11.22
C VAL A 194 -7.36 -10.36 -10.52
N VAL A 195 -7.84 -11.57 -10.67
CA VAL A 195 -7.23 -12.77 -10.09
C VAL A 195 -6.69 -13.65 -11.20
N THR A 196 -5.42 -14.08 -11.05
CA THR A 196 -4.76 -14.99 -12.00
C THR A 196 -4.23 -16.24 -11.28
N ASP A 197 -3.94 -17.30 -12.04
CA ASP A 197 -3.21 -18.48 -11.55
C ASP A 197 -1.71 -18.44 -11.97
N GLY A 198 -1.26 -17.30 -12.50
CA GLY A 198 0.08 -17.12 -13.05
C GLY A 198 0.23 -17.54 -14.52
N LYS A 199 -0.85 -18.06 -15.15
CA LYS A 199 -0.89 -18.43 -16.57
C LYS A 199 -2.03 -17.76 -17.32
N LYS A 200 -3.17 -17.58 -16.64
CA LYS A 200 -4.37 -16.97 -17.19
C LYS A 200 -5.15 -16.22 -16.12
N THR A 201 -6.00 -15.32 -16.57
CA THR A 201 -6.96 -14.62 -15.73
C THR A 201 -8.10 -15.57 -15.37
N ILE A 202 -8.46 -15.60 -14.09
CA ILE A 202 -9.45 -16.54 -13.51
C ILE A 202 -10.74 -15.81 -13.14
N ALA A 203 -10.61 -14.62 -12.51
CA ALA A 203 -11.75 -13.89 -12.01
C ALA A 203 -11.46 -12.39 -11.93
N LYS A 204 -12.53 -11.61 -11.78
CA LYS A 204 -12.50 -10.16 -11.57
C LYS A 204 -13.41 -9.76 -10.42
N GLN A 205 -13.20 -8.56 -9.87
CA GLN A 205 -14.12 -7.99 -8.89
C GLN A 205 -13.97 -6.47 -8.80
N PHE A 206 -15.02 -5.80 -8.36
CA PHE A 206 -15.13 -4.35 -8.14
C PHE A 206 -14.92 -3.55 -9.41
N SER A 207 -16.03 -3.19 -10.07
CA SER A 207 -16.01 -2.24 -11.18
C SER A 207 -15.35 -0.94 -10.75
N MET A 208 -14.56 -0.35 -11.62
CA MET A 208 -13.99 0.97 -11.36
C MET A 208 -15.10 1.99 -11.16
N PRO A 209 -15.04 2.82 -10.10
CA PRO A 209 -15.97 3.91 -9.97
C PRO A 209 -15.71 4.96 -11.06
N PRO A 210 -16.70 5.77 -11.44
CA PRO A 210 -16.54 6.78 -12.47
C PRO A 210 -15.60 7.94 -12.08
N ILE A 211 -14.92 7.85 -10.95
CA ILE A 211 -13.92 8.81 -10.48
C ILE A 211 -12.55 8.35 -10.98
N THR A 212 -12.12 8.77 -12.17
CA THR A 212 -11.15 7.98 -12.90
C THR A 212 -10.01 8.70 -13.59
N GLU A 213 -9.50 9.79 -13.16
CA GLU A 213 -8.29 10.31 -13.79
C GLU A 213 -7.12 10.40 -12.79
N ASN A 214 -6.00 9.71 -13.10
CA ASN A 214 -4.68 9.88 -12.48
C ASN A 214 -4.63 9.86 -10.93
N ALA A 215 -5.41 9.01 -10.29
CA ALA A 215 -5.31 8.87 -8.86
C ALA A 215 -4.03 8.12 -8.48
N PHE A 216 -3.15 8.76 -7.75
CA PHE A 216 -2.06 8.08 -7.06
C PHE A 216 -2.67 7.10 -6.05
N VAL A 217 -2.52 5.82 -6.30
CA VAL A 217 -2.97 4.81 -5.35
C VAL A 217 -1.81 4.40 -4.47
N GLU A 218 -1.95 4.67 -3.18
CA GLU A 218 -1.15 4.03 -2.15
C GLU A 218 -1.42 2.53 -2.13
N ASN A 219 -0.55 1.77 -1.45
CA ASN A 219 -0.77 0.34 -1.27
C ASN A 219 -2.17 0.08 -0.69
N ASN A 220 -3.00 -0.61 -1.45
CA ASN A 220 -4.39 -0.90 -1.10
C ASN A 220 -4.69 -2.40 -0.97
N LEU A 221 -3.65 -3.24 -1.05
CA LEU A 221 -3.75 -4.69 -1.02
C LEU A 221 -2.74 -5.28 -0.03
N TYR A 222 -3.23 -5.92 1.02
CA TYR A 222 -2.43 -6.46 2.12
C TYR A 222 -2.64 -7.98 2.25
N GLU A 223 -1.55 -8.73 2.44
CA GLU A 223 -1.62 -10.17 2.66
C GLU A 223 -1.79 -10.54 4.15
N HIS A 224 -2.62 -11.55 4.43
CA HIS A 224 -2.86 -12.12 5.76
C HIS A 224 -2.94 -13.65 5.71
N GLY A 225 -1.90 -14.29 5.18
CA GLY A 225 -1.84 -15.75 5.08
C GLY A 225 -2.80 -16.33 4.04
N HIS A 226 -4.04 -16.64 4.41
CA HIS A 226 -5.04 -17.26 3.52
C HIS A 226 -5.97 -16.26 2.84
N TYR A 227 -5.87 -14.99 3.15
CA TYR A 227 -6.66 -13.94 2.53
C TYR A 227 -5.86 -12.68 2.31
N ALA A 228 -6.33 -11.83 1.43
CA ALA A 228 -5.86 -10.46 1.27
C ALA A 228 -6.94 -9.48 1.73
N THR A 229 -6.53 -8.39 2.35
CA THR A 229 -7.37 -7.23 2.61
C THR A 229 -7.22 -6.27 1.44
N PHE A 230 -8.34 -5.80 0.89
CA PHE A 230 -8.40 -4.84 -0.19
C PHE A 230 -9.24 -3.63 0.19
N ILE A 231 -8.72 -2.45 -0.06
CA ILE A 231 -9.40 -1.17 0.18
C ILE A 231 -9.45 -0.41 -1.15
N PRO A 232 -10.61 -0.39 -1.82
CA PRO A 232 -10.74 0.42 -3.04
C PRO A 232 -10.50 1.90 -2.73
N LEU A 233 -9.83 2.60 -3.63
CA LEU A 233 -9.64 4.03 -3.50
C LEU A 233 -11.01 4.73 -3.39
N TYR A 234 -11.10 5.70 -2.51
CA TYR A 234 -12.31 6.45 -2.17
C TYR A 234 -13.43 5.64 -1.51
N SER A 235 -13.27 4.32 -1.35
CA SER A 235 -14.22 3.50 -0.61
C SER A 235 -14.16 3.76 0.91
N ASP A 236 -15.28 3.53 1.56
CA ASP A 236 -15.39 3.45 3.02
C ASP A 236 -15.34 2.00 3.52
N THR A 237 -15.17 1.05 2.63
CA THR A 237 -15.29 -0.39 2.92
C THR A 237 -13.97 -1.11 2.73
N VAL A 238 -13.61 -1.90 3.72
CA VAL A 238 -12.47 -2.81 3.72
C VAL A 238 -12.97 -4.21 3.41
N TYR A 239 -12.46 -4.80 2.34
CA TYR A 239 -12.85 -6.14 1.88
C TYR A 239 -11.78 -7.18 2.22
N CYS A 240 -12.21 -8.41 2.44
CA CYS A 240 -11.36 -9.59 2.44
C CYS A 240 -11.59 -10.40 1.17
N ILE A 241 -10.51 -10.88 0.55
CA ILE A 241 -10.49 -11.76 -0.61
C ILE A 241 -9.75 -13.02 -0.21
N ASN A 242 -10.42 -14.17 -0.28
CA ASN A 242 -9.89 -15.46 0.17
C ASN A 242 -9.24 -16.25 -0.97
N ASP A 243 -8.41 -17.22 -0.61
CA ASP A 243 -7.73 -18.14 -1.54
C ASP A 243 -8.65 -19.14 -2.26
N ASN A 244 -9.95 -19.18 -1.91
CA ASN A 244 -10.99 -19.96 -2.58
C ASN A 244 -11.88 -19.13 -3.53
N LEU A 245 -11.42 -17.97 -3.97
CA LEU A 245 -12.12 -17.05 -4.88
C LEU A 245 -13.45 -16.52 -4.29
N THR A 246 -13.49 -16.31 -3.00
CA THR A 246 -14.62 -15.65 -2.31
C THR A 246 -14.18 -14.32 -1.71
N TYR A 247 -15.13 -13.39 -1.54
CA TYR A 247 -14.87 -12.13 -0.86
C TYR A 247 -16.02 -11.72 0.04
N TYR A 248 -15.73 -10.82 0.99
CA TYR A 248 -16.74 -10.22 1.85
C TYR A 248 -16.28 -8.86 2.39
N PRO A 249 -17.20 -7.91 2.66
CA PRO A 249 -16.89 -6.69 3.40
C PRO A 249 -16.61 -7.06 4.85
N LYS A 250 -15.45 -6.64 5.38
CA LYS A 250 -15.05 -6.88 6.78
C LYS A 250 -15.39 -5.69 7.67
N TYR A 251 -15.03 -4.49 7.22
CA TYR A 251 -15.29 -3.24 7.92
C TYR A 251 -15.96 -2.23 7.00
N VAL A 252 -16.86 -1.43 7.56
CA VAL A 252 -17.35 -0.19 6.95
C VAL A 252 -17.00 0.96 7.88
N VAL A 253 -16.19 1.90 7.37
CA VAL A 253 -15.73 3.09 8.11
C VAL A 253 -16.67 4.25 7.79
N LYS A 254 -17.63 4.50 8.64
CA LYS A 254 -18.59 5.59 8.47
C LYS A 254 -17.94 6.93 8.78
N GLN A 255 -18.02 7.84 7.83
CA GLN A 255 -17.43 9.17 7.87
C GLN A 255 -18.54 10.22 7.71
N LYS A 256 -18.31 11.42 8.24
CA LYS A 256 -19.31 12.50 8.18
C LYS A 256 -19.61 12.97 6.75
N LYS A 257 -18.57 13.05 5.90
CA LYS A 257 -18.66 13.39 4.47
C LYS A 257 -17.69 12.51 3.68
N SER A 258 -18.10 11.30 3.32
CA SER A 258 -17.28 10.40 2.50
C SER A 258 -17.41 10.70 1.02
N ILE A 259 -16.31 10.75 0.29
CA ILE A 259 -16.30 10.79 -1.18
C ILE A 259 -17.09 9.61 -1.76
N TRP A 260 -17.06 8.46 -1.10
CA TRP A 260 -17.79 7.27 -1.54
C TRP A 260 -19.31 7.46 -1.63
N SER A 261 -19.86 8.44 -0.89
CA SER A 261 -21.27 8.82 -1.03
C SER A 261 -21.62 9.31 -2.43
N LYS A 262 -20.61 9.73 -3.21
CA LYS A 262 -20.70 10.24 -4.57
C LYS A 262 -20.37 9.20 -5.65
N LYS A 263 -20.21 7.93 -5.30
CA LYS A 263 -19.79 6.85 -6.21
C LYS A 263 -20.64 6.64 -7.45
N ASN A 264 -21.89 7.09 -7.43
CA ASN A 264 -22.81 6.99 -8.57
C ASN A 264 -22.80 8.27 -9.45
N GLU A 265 -22.02 9.29 -9.09
CA GLU A 265 -21.86 10.51 -9.86
C GLU A 265 -20.60 10.41 -10.74
N SER A 266 -20.68 10.85 -11.99
CA SER A 266 -19.48 10.99 -12.83
C SER A 266 -18.68 12.19 -12.35
N ILE A 267 -17.60 11.95 -11.56
CA ILE A 267 -16.80 12.99 -10.94
C ILE A 267 -15.39 12.92 -11.51
N LYS A 268 -14.89 14.02 -12.06
CA LYS A 268 -13.50 14.15 -12.52
C LYS A 268 -12.56 14.27 -11.33
N TYR A 269 -11.31 13.84 -11.48
CA TYR A 269 -10.27 13.94 -10.44
C TYR A 269 -10.13 15.35 -9.85
N GLN A 270 -10.19 16.40 -10.70
CA GLN A 270 -10.12 17.79 -10.23
C GLN A 270 -11.27 18.12 -9.27
N GLN A 271 -12.48 17.65 -9.56
CA GLN A 271 -13.64 17.84 -8.68
C GLN A 271 -13.47 17.11 -7.35
N VAL A 272 -12.85 15.91 -7.34
CA VAL A 272 -12.49 15.23 -6.08
C VAL A 272 -11.54 16.09 -5.26
N SER A 273 -10.50 16.65 -5.89
CA SER A 273 -9.56 17.55 -5.21
C SER A 273 -10.28 18.77 -4.60
N ASP A 274 -11.20 19.38 -5.33
CA ASP A 274 -11.98 20.52 -4.86
C ASP A 274 -12.93 20.14 -3.72
N MET A 275 -13.58 18.98 -3.81
CA MET A 275 -14.44 18.46 -2.74
C MET A 275 -13.65 18.21 -1.45
N LEU A 276 -12.45 17.65 -1.55
CA LEU A 276 -11.57 17.43 -0.40
C LEU A 276 -11.14 18.76 0.23
N LYS A 277 -10.65 19.72 -0.59
CA LYS A 277 -10.09 20.98 -0.10
C LYS A 277 -11.14 21.97 0.40
N THR A 278 -12.23 22.13 -0.34
CA THR A 278 -13.18 23.22 -0.09
C THR A 278 -14.47 22.77 0.58
N GLN A 279 -14.85 21.50 0.43
CA GLN A 279 -16.13 20.98 0.92
C GLN A 279 -15.99 20.01 2.10
N SER A 280 -14.76 19.82 2.59
CA SER A 280 -14.45 18.94 3.74
C SER A 280 -14.87 17.48 3.54
N TYR A 281 -14.87 16.99 2.30
CA TYR A 281 -15.01 15.57 2.04
C TYR A 281 -13.73 14.83 2.46
N THR A 282 -13.89 13.56 2.81
CA THR A 282 -12.80 12.70 3.27
C THR A 282 -12.89 11.34 2.59
N TYR A 283 -11.81 10.58 2.58
CA TYR A 283 -11.83 9.16 2.22
C TYR A 283 -10.88 8.36 3.10
N LEU A 284 -11.19 7.08 3.27
CA LEU A 284 -10.30 6.14 3.94
C LEU A 284 -9.01 6.00 3.11
N SER A 285 -7.88 6.37 3.68
CA SER A 285 -6.58 6.22 3.02
C SER A 285 -6.19 4.74 2.95
N PRO A 286 -6.11 4.14 1.77
CA PRO A 286 -5.80 2.72 1.66
C PRO A 286 -4.44 2.36 2.26
N GLY A 287 -3.44 3.22 2.13
CA GLY A 287 -2.09 3.03 2.68
C GLY A 287 -1.99 3.15 4.21
N MET A 288 -3.06 3.62 4.85
CA MET A 288 -3.10 3.96 6.28
C MET A 288 -4.11 3.11 7.05
N PHE A 289 -4.26 1.85 6.69
CA PHE A 289 -5.13 0.91 7.41
C PHE A 289 -4.29 -0.24 7.96
N MET A 290 -4.10 -0.23 9.27
CA MET A 290 -3.30 -1.22 9.96
C MET A 290 -4.13 -1.94 11.02
N GLU A 291 -4.34 -3.22 10.81
CA GLU A 291 -5.10 -4.07 11.70
C GLU A 291 -4.20 -4.97 12.54
N ALA A 292 -4.29 -4.84 13.85
CA ALA A 292 -3.77 -5.80 14.82
C ALA A 292 -4.93 -6.57 15.50
N LYS A 293 -4.59 -7.54 16.34
CA LYS A 293 -5.59 -8.37 17.04
C LYS A 293 -6.58 -7.51 17.85
N HIS A 294 -6.07 -6.55 18.61
CA HIS A 294 -6.87 -5.80 19.59
C HIS A 294 -7.25 -4.39 19.13
N GLY A 295 -6.75 -3.94 17.99
CA GLY A 295 -7.08 -2.61 17.49
C GLY A 295 -6.75 -2.40 16.02
N ILE A 296 -7.26 -1.28 15.52
CA ILE A 296 -7.00 -0.80 14.17
C ILE A 296 -6.52 0.65 14.27
N ILE A 297 -5.42 0.96 13.60
CA ILE A 297 -5.07 2.34 13.30
C ILE A 297 -5.41 2.58 11.83
N LEU A 298 -6.19 3.62 11.57
CA LEU A 298 -6.60 4.00 10.22
C LEU A 298 -6.42 5.49 9.99
N GLY A 299 -6.19 5.87 8.74
CA GLY A 299 -6.07 7.26 8.33
C GLY A 299 -7.20 7.67 7.39
N LEU A 300 -7.73 8.87 7.62
CA LEU A 300 -8.55 9.56 6.64
C LEU A 300 -7.72 10.60 5.92
N SER A 301 -7.75 10.57 4.60
CA SER A 301 -7.22 11.67 3.80
C SER A 301 -8.20 12.82 3.79
N ILE A 302 -7.69 14.00 4.10
CA ILE A 302 -8.42 15.26 4.14
C ILE A 302 -7.68 16.30 3.29
N GLY A 303 -8.41 17.19 2.64
CA GLY A 303 -7.83 18.32 1.93
C GLY A 303 -7.57 19.49 2.88
N ASN A 304 -6.49 20.21 2.61
CA ASN A 304 -6.17 21.49 3.24
C ASN A 304 -5.54 22.45 2.22
N ASN A 305 -5.22 23.67 2.63
CA ASN A 305 -4.64 24.69 1.75
C ASN A 305 -3.28 24.30 1.12
N TYR A 306 -2.60 23.30 1.69
CA TYR A 306 -1.27 22.85 1.26
C TYR A 306 -1.33 21.51 0.48
N GLY A 307 -2.50 20.90 0.36
CA GLY A 307 -2.68 19.62 -0.31
C GLY A 307 -3.52 18.62 0.49
N LEU A 308 -3.13 17.35 0.44
CA LEU A 308 -3.73 16.29 1.25
C LEU A 308 -2.92 16.09 2.52
N SER A 309 -3.61 15.89 3.63
CA SER A 309 -3.06 15.45 4.90
C SER A 309 -3.87 14.29 5.45
N ASN A 310 -3.34 13.61 6.46
CA ASN A 310 -4.04 12.48 7.06
C ASN A 310 -4.42 12.80 8.51
N LYS A 311 -5.65 12.44 8.85
CA LYS A 311 -6.09 12.30 10.24
C LYS A 311 -6.04 10.85 10.64
N TYR A 312 -5.46 10.55 11.78
CA TYR A 312 -5.37 9.19 12.30
C TYR A 312 -6.47 8.92 13.31
N TYR A 313 -6.97 7.68 13.26
CA TYR A 313 -7.95 7.18 14.21
C TYR A 313 -7.47 5.84 14.77
N PHE A 314 -7.76 5.63 16.04
CA PHE A 314 -7.56 4.34 16.69
C PHE A 314 -8.91 3.73 17.06
N TYR A 315 -9.16 2.53 16.57
CA TYR A 315 -10.31 1.72 16.95
C TYR A 315 -9.88 0.61 17.89
N ASP A 316 -10.31 0.69 19.16
CA ASP A 316 -10.14 -0.36 20.15
C ASP A 316 -11.17 -1.46 19.89
N LYS A 317 -10.71 -2.61 19.39
CA LYS A 317 -11.60 -3.74 19.02
C LYS A 317 -12.20 -4.45 20.24
N ILE A 318 -11.61 -4.29 21.41
CA ILE A 318 -12.08 -4.90 22.67
C ILE A 318 -13.20 -4.05 23.26
N LYS A 319 -12.93 -2.77 23.49
CA LYS A 319 -13.87 -1.82 24.11
C LYS A 319 -14.86 -1.22 23.13
N LYS A 320 -14.65 -1.45 21.81
CA LYS A 320 -15.45 -0.85 20.72
C LYS A 320 -15.46 0.67 20.72
N ASN A 321 -14.41 1.28 21.27
CA ASN A 321 -14.23 2.73 21.30
C ASN A 321 -13.43 3.22 20.10
N ILE A 322 -13.73 4.43 19.66
CA ILE A 322 -13.02 5.09 18.56
C ILE A 322 -12.43 6.39 19.08
N TYR A 323 -11.18 6.63 18.70
CA TYR A 323 -10.44 7.81 19.07
C TYR A 323 -9.85 8.48 17.84
N GLU A 324 -10.03 9.80 17.72
CA GLU A 324 -9.27 10.64 16.80
C GLU A 324 -7.91 10.94 17.47
N LEU A 325 -6.81 10.59 16.85
CA LEU A 325 -5.46 10.81 17.38
C LEU A 325 -4.99 12.22 17.05
N GLU A 326 -4.80 13.03 18.08
CA GLU A 326 -4.19 14.35 17.96
C GLU A 326 -2.68 14.23 18.07
N THR A 327 -1.97 14.26 16.92
CA THR A 327 -0.52 14.06 16.82
C THR A 327 0.24 15.38 16.87
N GLY A 328 1.51 15.32 17.34
CA GLY A 328 2.42 16.47 17.37
C GLY A 328 2.27 17.43 18.54
N MET A 329 1.36 17.16 19.49
CA MET A 329 1.22 17.97 20.71
C MET A 329 1.82 17.25 21.92
N PHE A 330 2.80 17.90 22.55
CA PHE A 330 3.48 17.40 23.74
C PHE A 330 3.18 18.34 24.92
N LYS A 331 2.33 17.90 25.86
CA LYS A 331 1.96 18.67 27.07
C LYS A 331 2.87 18.37 28.26
N GLU A 332 3.45 17.18 28.28
CA GLU A 332 4.24 16.65 29.37
C GLU A 332 5.52 15.98 28.87
N LYS A 333 6.45 15.70 29.79
CA LYS A 333 7.64 14.90 29.45
C LYS A 333 7.23 13.51 29.01
N THR A 334 7.69 13.12 27.83
CA THR A 334 7.44 11.80 27.24
C THR A 334 8.73 11.02 27.00
N ASP A 335 8.64 9.70 27.02
CA ASP A 335 9.64 8.76 26.53
C ASP A 335 9.19 8.07 25.23
N ARG A 336 8.01 8.45 24.70
CA ARG A 336 7.35 7.85 23.56
C ARG A 336 6.85 8.94 22.63
N VAL A 337 7.05 8.73 21.32
CA VAL A 337 6.57 9.61 20.26
C VAL A 337 5.89 8.76 19.23
N PHE A 338 4.78 9.23 18.68
CA PHE A 338 4.11 8.55 17.58
C PHE A 338 4.96 8.62 16.30
N PRO A 339 5.09 7.55 15.50
CA PRO A 339 5.94 7.57 14.31
C PRO A 339 5.42 8.54 13.25
N THR A 340 6.34 9.18 12.53
CA THR A 340 6.00 10.07 11.42
C THR A 340 5.23 9.33 10.32
N PHE A 341 5.60 8.07 10.08
CA PHE A 341 4.96 7.20 9.11
C PHE A 341 4.61 5.87 9.75
N LEU A 342 3.38 5.43 9.55
CA LEU A 342 2.96 4.07 9.81
C LEU A 342 3.23 3.22 8.57
N SER A 343 3.51 1.94 8.74
CA SER A 343 3.94 1.10 7.63
C SER A 343 3.15 -0.20 7.50
N PHE A 344 3.10 -1.02 8.55
CA PHE A 344 2.43 -2.33 8.49
C PHE A 344 2.20 -2.91 9.88
N THR A 345 1.45 -4.02 9.94
CA THR A 345 1.31 -4.84 11.15
C THR A 345 1.90 -6.21 10.93
N ALA A 346 2.58 -6.76 11.95
CA ALA A 346 3.04 -8.14 11.98
C ALA A 346 3.11 -8.60 13.43
N ASP A 347 2.92 -9.90 13.68
CA ASP A 347 3.01 -10.48 15.03
C ASP A 347 2.17 -9.72 16.08
N ASN A 348 1.00 -9.21 15.69
CA ASN A 348 0.12 -8.37 16.52
C ASN A 348 0.73 -7.03 16.96
N SER A 349 1.79 -6.59 16.30
CA SER A 349 2.46 -5.30 16.54
C SER A 349 2.19 -4.34 15.39
N PHE A 350 2.20 -3.05 15.69
CA PHE A 350 2.26 -1.98 14.70
C PHE A 350 3.72 -1.61 14.46
N TYR A 351 4.02 -1.26 13.23
CA TYR A 351 5.34 -0.79 12.81
C TYR A 351 5.22 0.54 12.11
N GLY A 352 6.10 1.43 12.48
CA GLY A 352 6.26 2.71 11.82
C GLY A 352 7.73 3.09 11.75
N TYR A 353 7.99 4.28 11.24
CA TYR A 353 9.34 4.81 11.18
C TYR A 353 9.37 6.35 11.23
N TYR A 354 10.52 6.86 11.62
CA TYR A 354 10.87 8.28 11.53
C TYR A 354 11.89 8.42 10.40
N GLN A 355 11.52 9.09 9.32
CA GLN A 355 12.42 9.28 8.16
C GLN A 355 13.65 10.09 8.56
N ASP A 356 13.46 11.13 9.36
CA ASP A 356 14.53 11.89 10.00
C ASP A 356 14.18 12.15 11.47
N ILE A 357 14.70 11.32 12.37
CA ILE A 357 14.40 11.46 13.79
C ILE A 357 15.06 12.70 14.41
N SER A 358 16.02 13.33 13.72
CA SER A 358 16.69 14.54 14.22
C SER A 358 15.74 15.73 14.32
N VAL A 359 14.62 15.72 13.60
CA VAL A 359 13.59 16.76 13.70
C VAL A 359 12.99 16.87 15.10
N TYR A 360 13.06 15.78 15.89
CA TYR A 360 12.57 15.76 17.28
C TYR A 360 13.56 16.32 18.30
N LYS A 361 14.71 16.87 17.87
CA LYS A 361 15.68 17.51 18.81
C LYS A 361 15.08 18.65 19.61
N PHE A 362 14.06 19.32 19.07
CA PHE A 362 13.34 20.35 19.81
C PHE A 362 12.76 19.84 21.14
N LEU A 363 12.43 18.54 21.25
CA LEU A 363 11.97 17.93 22.51
C LEU A 363 13.07 17.89 23.58
N LEU A 364 14.35 17.81 23.17
CA LEU A 364 15.49 17.91 24.08
C LEU A 364 15.64 19.36 24.56
N ASP A 365 15.59 20.31 23.63
CA ASP A 365 15.77 21.75 23.91
C ASP A 365 14.65 22.27 24.83
N SER A 366 13.43 21.77 24.62
CA SER A 366 12.25 22.11 25.43
C SER A 366 12.15 21.30 26.73
N ASN A 367 13.11 20.41 27.02
CA ASN A 367 13.10 19.52 28.18
C ASN A 367 11.82 18.64 28.29
N LEU A 368 11.22 18.31 27.13
CA LEU A 368 10.00 17.49 27.05
C LEU A 368 10.29 15.99 26.85
N LEU A 369 11.56 15.59 26.76
CA LEU A 369 11.92 14.20 26.56
C LEU A 369 12.50 13.60 27.86
N LYS A 370 11.92 12.47 28.29
CA LYS A 370 12.46 11.69 29.43
C LYS A 370 13.74 11.00 29.00
N LYS A 371 14.70 10.89 29.93
CA LYS A 371 15.93 10.11 29.69
C LYS A 371 15.56 8.64 29.43
N GLY A 372 16.16 8.04 28.40
CA GLY A 372 15.89 6.66 27.99
C GLY A 372 16.43 6.36 26.60
N LYS A 373 15.95 5.27 26.00
CA LYS A 373 16.39 4.80 24.67
C LYS A 373 16.13 5.83 23.58
N LEU A 374 14.90 6.35 23.52
CA LEU A 374 14.51 7.38 22.55
C LEU A 374 15.32 8.66 22.71
N TYR A 375 15.53 9.13 23.95
CA TYR A 375 16.37 10.29 24.26
C TYR A 375 17.78 10.13 23.66
N ASN A 376 18.42 8.98 23.89
CA ASN A 376 19.77 8.71 23.38
C ASN A 376 19.79 8.65 21.84
N ILE A 377 18.75 8.09 21.22
CA ILE A 377 18.64 8.03 19.76
C ILE A 377 18.53 9.45 19.19
N ILE A 378 17.61 10.28 19.69
CA ILE A 378 17.40 11.65 19.21
C ILE A 378 18.66 12.50 19.44
N LYS A 379 19.24 12.45 20.65
CA LYS A 379 20.45 13.19 21.01
C LYS A 379 21.60 12.92 20.04
N ASN A 380 21.81 11.66 19.69
CA ASN A 380 22.94 11.21 18.87
C ASN A 380 22.60 11.14 17.36
N SER A 381 21.37 11.51 16.95
CA SER A 381 20.98 11.53 15.55
C SER A 381 21.56 12.73 14.82
N LYS A 382 21.79 12.55 13.51
CA LYS A 382 22.23 13.60 12.59
C LYS A 382 21.27 13.64 11.40
N LYS A 383 21.16 14.80 10.78
CA LYS A 383 20.49 14.93 9.48
C LYS A 383 21.19 14.04 8.47
N GLY A 384 20.44 13.20 7.78
CA GLY A 384 20.96 12.23 6.82
C GLY A 384 21.30 10.85 7.40
N ASP A 385 21.12 10.64 8.71
CA ASP A 385 21.10 9.27 9.26
C ASP A 385 19.95 8.47 8.64
N ASN A 386 20.14 7.16 8.56
CA ASN A 386 19.06 6.26 8.15
C ASN A 386 17.84 6.34 9.09
N PRO A 387 16.64 6.04 8.56
CA PRO A 387 15.42 6.07 9.35
C PRO A 387 15.51 5.21 10.62
N VAL A 388 14.77 5.62 11.65
CA VAL A 388 14.61 4.83 12.87
C VAL A 388 13.26 4.13 12.80
N LEU A 389 13.26 2.80 12.87
CA LEU A 389 12.04 2.00 12.96
C LEU A 389 11.53 2.00 14.40
N VAL A 390 10.23 1.87 14.54
CA VAL A 390 9.57 1.66 15.83
C VAL A 390 8.58 0.51 15.73
N GLU A 391 8.66 -0.41 16.66
CA GLU A 391 7.67 -1.45 16.91
C GLU A 391 6.92 -1.11 18.19
N PHE A 392 5.60 -1.16 18.16
CA PHE A 392 4.76 -0.99 19.34
C PHE A 392 3.58 -1.95 19.31
N LYS A 393 3.22 -2.45 20.50
CA LYS A 393 2.14 -3.41 20.71
C LYS A 393 1.05 -2.76 21.53
N LEU A 394 -0.20 -3.11 21.21
CA LEU A 394 -1.32 -2.73 22.06
C LEU A 394 -1.24 -3.52 23.37
N GLU A 395 -1.50 -2.83 24.46
CA GLU A 395 -1.73 -3.47 25.76
C GLU A 395 -2.98 -4.35 25.69
N ASN A 396 -2.95 -5.49 26.41
CA ASN A 396 -4.07 -6.44 26.44
C ASN A 396 -5.22 -5.95 27.33
#